data_3da5fe67da4f2c7e5991256eb7a99a63
#
_entry.id   3da5fe67da4f2c7e5991256eb7a99a63
#
_cell.length_a   1.000
_cell.length_b   1.000
_cell.length_c   1.000
_cell.angle_alpha   90.00
_cell.angle_beta   90.00
_cell.angle_gamma   90.00
#
_symmetry.space_group_name_H-M   'P 1'
#
loop_
_entity.id
_entity.type
_entity.pdbx_description
1 polymer ?
#
loop_
_entity_poly.entity_id
_entity_poly.type
_entity_poly.pdbx_seq_one_letter_code
_entity_poly.pdbx_strand_id
1 'polypeptide(L)'
;LAVEILKQSNVARNAVRQTYSHVFLDEFQDCTNVQYQLIHAAFCGTDIQLTAVGDTKQRIMGWAGALEGISQTFALDFGARRLNLYQNFRSQPRLRRMQNEMVKVMDRQAAMPDDQLAGEGGSIEILEFEGSQDEAARVASAIQSWVRMRV
;
A
#
# COMPACT_ATOMS: atom_id res chain seq x y z
N LEU A 1 -13.65 15.93 15.00
CA LEU A 1 -14.09 17.25 14.58
C LEU A 1 -14.43 17.30 13.08
N ALA A 2 -13.50 17.03 12.13
CA ALA A 2 -13.76 17.12 10.68
C ALA A 2 -14.93 16.23 10.23
N VAL A 3 -14.98 14.97 10.68
CA VAL A 3 -16.10 14.04 10.41
C VAL A 3 -17.44 14.63 10.84
N GLU A 4 -17.50 15.20 12.03
CA GLU A 4 -18.74 15.81 12.56
C GLU A 4 -19.18 17.05 11.74
N ILE A 5 -18.21 17.87 11.32
CA ILE A 5 -18.51 19.01 10.44
C ILE A 5 -19.13 18.54 9.13
N LEU A 6 -18.53 17.50 8.49
CA LEU A 6 -19.06 16.96 7.24
C LEU A 6 -20.43 16.27 7.41
N LYS A 7 -20.67 15.65 8.56
CA LYS A 7 -21.99 15.05 8.85
C LYS A 7 -23.07 16.08 9.09
N GLN A 8 -22.75 17.21 9.74
CA GLN A 8 -23.73 18.19 10.18
C GLN A 8 -23.92 19.37 9.20
N SER A 9 -22.88 19.73 8.43
CA SER A 9 -22.89 20.89 7.53
C SER A 9 -22.98 20.49 6.05
N ASN A 10 -24.13 20.72 5.46
CA ASN A 10 -24.30 20.58 4.01
C ASN A 10 -23.39 21.53 3.22
N VAL A 11 -23.14 22.74 3.76
CA VAL A 11 -22.28 23.73 3.12
C VAL A 11 -20.84 23.23 3.03
N ALA A 12 -20.30 22.72 4.14
CA ALA A 12 -18.95 22.18 4.18
C ALA A 12 -18.83 20.95 3.24
N ARG A 13 -19.80 20.06 3.28
CA ARG A 13 -19.85 18.87 2.42
C ARG A 13 -19.92 19.23 0.93
N ASN A 14 -20.76 20.19 0.56
CA ASN A 14 -20.87 20.65 -0.82
C ASN A 14 -19.61 21.36 -1.29
N ALA A 15 -18.95 22.15 -0.44
CA ALA A 15 -17.68 22.79 -0.78
C ALA A 15 -16.61 21.74 -1.14
N VAL A 16 -16.46 20.67 -0.34
CA VAL A 16 -15.54 19.56 -0.64
C VAL A 16 -15.90 18.88 -1.97
N ARG A 17 -17.18 18.60 -2.18
CA ARG A 17 -17.69 17.91 -3.39
C ARG A 17 -17.54 18.74 -4.67
N GLN A 18 -17.61 20.04 -4.58
CA GLN A 18 -17.37 20.93 -5.72
C GLN A 18 -15.88 21.12 -6.04
N THR A 19 -15.02 20.87 -5.06
CA THR A 19 -13.57 21.02 -5.23
C THR A 19 -12.93 19.86 -5.95
N TYR A 20 -13.42 18.62 -5.73
CA TYR A 20 -12.79 17.41 -6.23
C TYR A 20 -13.72 16.62 -7.14
N SER A 21 -13.26 16.31 -8.35
CA SER A 21 -13.92 15.37 -9.27
C SER A 21 -13.34 13.95 -9.16
N HIS A 22 -12.08 13.83 -8.73
CA HIS A 22 -11.37 12.58 -8.55
C HIS A 22 -10.62 12.59 -7.22
N VAL A 23 -10.62 11.46 -6.53
CA VAL A 23 -9.92 11.27 -5.25
C VAL A 23 -9.13 9.98 -5.33
N PHE A 24 -7.83 10.07 -5.04
CA PHE A 24 -6.93 8.92 -4.98
C PHE A 24 -6.52 8.69 -3.53
N LEU A 25 -6.73 7.46 -3.07
CA LEU A 25 -6.41 7.00 -1.73
C LEU A 25 -5.26 6.00 -1.86
N ASP A 26 -4.07 6.40 -1.43
CA ASP A 26 -2.87 5.55 -1.43
C ASP A 26 -2.66 4.92 -0.06
N GLU A 27 -1.94 3.78 -0.02
CA GLU A 27 -1.70 2.97 1.19
C GLU A 27 -3.00 2.69 1.97
N PHE A 28 -4.07 2.42 1.22
CA PHE A 28 -5.42 2.36 1.78
C PHE A 28 -5.61 1.24 2.81
N GLN A 29 -4.76 0.21 2.84
CA GLN A 29 -4.76 -0.84 3.85
C GLN A 29 -4.52 -0.33 5.27
N ASP A 30 -3.87 0.84 5.41
CA ASP A 30 -3.56 1.46 6.71
C ASP A 30 -4.58 2.53 7.15
N CYS A 31 -5.67 2.68 6.39
CA CYS A 31 -6.73 3.64 6.68
C CYS A 31 -7.45 3.28 7.98
N THR A 32 -7.49 4.23 8.91
CA THR A 32 -8.19 4.08 10.19
C THR A 32 -9.69 4.29 10.06
N ASN A 33 -10.46 3.86 11.06
CA ASN A 33 -11.92 4.06 11.10
C ASN A 33 -12.31 5.55 10.97
N VAL A 34 -11.58 6.45 11.62
CA VAL A 34 -11.88 7.90 11.54
C VAL A 34 -11.62 8.45 10.15
N GLN A 35 -10.53 8.03 9.50
CA GLN A 35 -10.22 8.41 8.13
C GLN A 35 -11.27 7.87 7.15
N TYR A 36 -11.67 6.62 7.32
CA TYR A 36 -12.72 6.02 6.50
C TYR A 36 -14.06 6.75 6.65
N GLN A 37 -14.47 7.07 7.88
CA GLN A 37 -15.68 7.85 8.13
C GLN A 37 -15.62 9.23 7.47
N LEU A 38 -14.45 9.86 7.42
CA LEU A 38 -14.26 11.14 6.72
C LEU A 38 -14.52 10.99 5.22
N ILE A 39 -13.89 9.99 4.60
CA ILE A 39 -14.05 9.67 3.16
C ILE A 39 -15.52 9.37 2.85
N HIS A 40 -16.15 8.53 3.66
CA HIS A 40 -17.55 8.16 3.49
C HIS A 40 -18.49 9.37 3.62
N ALA A 41 -18.33 10.19 4.66
CA ALA A 41 -19.14 11.39 4.86
C ALA A 41 -18.98 12.42 3.74
N ALA A 42 -17.77 12.54 3.19
CA ALA A 42 -17.49 13.46 2.10
C ALA A 42 -18.08 12.98 0.77
N PHE A 43 -17.87 11.71 0.40
CA PHE A 43 -17.99 11.26 -0.99
C PHE A 43 -19.02 10.16 -1.24
N CYS A 44 -19.57 9.51 -0.22
CA CYS A 44 -20.57 8.47 -0.44
C CYS A 44 -21.83 9.04 -1.08
N GLY A 45 -22.37 8.35 -2.10
CA GLY A 45 -23.55 8.77 -2.84
C GLY A 45 -23.33 9.99 -3.76
N THR A 46 -22.13 10.19 -4.26
CA THR A 46 -21.78 11.23 -5.23
C THR A 46 -21.26 10.61 -6.53
N ASP A 47 -21.21 11.41 -7.60
CA ASP A 47 -20.60 11.03 -8.89
C ASP A 47 -19.07 11.21 -8.91
N ILE A 48 -18.46 11.57 -7.79
CA ILE A 48 -17.01 11.77 -7.67
C ILE A 48 -16.32 10.40 -7.81
N GLN A 49 -15.31 10.32 -8.65
CA GLN A 49 -14.56 9.11 -8.89
C GLN A 49 -13.53 8.87 -7.79
N LEU A 50 -13.65 7.75 -7.08
CA LEU A 50 -12.69 7.35 -6.06
C LEU A 50 -11.86 6.16 -6.54
N THR A 51 -10.56 6.25 -6.36
CA THR A 51 -9.62 5.15 -6.60
C THR A 51 -8.82 4.91 -5.34
N ALA A 52 -8.96 3.72 -4.75
CA ALA A 52 -8.19 3.30 -3.59
C ALA A 52 -7.15 2.25 -4.01
N VAL A 53 -5.90 2.47 -3.61
CA VAL A 53 -4.79 1.56 -3.86
C VAL A 53 -4.18 1.13 -2.54
N GLY A 54 -3.89 -0.14 -2.40
CA GLY A 54 -3.29 -0.68 -1.18
C GLY A 54 -2.97 -2.16 -1.30
N ASP A 55 -2.12 -2.64 -0.43
CA ASP A 55 -1.76 -4.05 -0.32
C ASP A 55 -2.06 -4.56 1.10
N THR A 56 -3.09 -5.38 1.23
CA THR A 56 -3.52 -5.93 2.52
C THR A 56 -2.43 -6.75 3.23
N LYS A 57 -1.44 -7.26 2.50
CA LYS A 57 -0.28 -7.99 3.04
C LYS A 57 0.74 -7.07 3.70
N GLN A 58 0.73 -5.78 3.35
CA GLN A 58 1.59 -4.74 3.92
C GLN A 58 0.94 -3.97 5.07
N ARG A 59 -0.23 -4.39 5.54
CA ARG A 59 -0.93 -3.76 6.67
C ARG A 59 -0.15 -3.93 7.96
N ILE A 60 0.57 -2.90 8.37
CA ILE A 60 1.37 -2.87 9.60
C ILE A 60 0.79 -1.95 10.68
N MET A 61 -0.21 -1.14 10.34
CA MET A 61 -0.81 -0.14 11.24
C MET A 61 -2.04 -0.65 12.00
N GLY A 62 -2.21 -1.98 12.14
CA GLY A 62 -3.32 -2.56 12.91
C GLY A 62 -3.38 -2.07 14.35
N TRP A 63 -2.22 -1.89 14.99
CA TRP A 63 -2.09 -1.33 16.35
C TRP A 63 -2.55 0.13 16.46
N ALA A 64 -2.52 0.89 15.36
CA ALA A 64 -2.98 2.28 15.28
C ALA A 64 -4.46 2.39 14.86
N GLY A 65 -5.19 1.26 14.75
CA GLY A 65 -6.61 1.21 14.42
C GLY A 65 -6.92 1.18 12.94
N ALA A 66 -5.99 0.72 12.08
CA ALA A 66 -6.27 0.43 10.69
C ALA A 66 -7.37 -0.64 10.57
N LEU A 67 -8.37 -0.38 9.72
CA LEU A 67 -9.54 -1.23 9.57
C LEU A 67 -9.18 -2.55 8.89
N GLU A 68 -9.66 -3.64 9.46
CA GLU A 68 -9.64 -4.93 8.80
C GLU A 68 -10.71 -5.00 7.70
N GLY A 69 -10.37 -5.62 6.56
CA GLY A 69 -11.31 -5.77 5.45
C GLY A 69 -11.71 -4.46 4.77
N ILE A 70 -10.96 -3.38 4.95
CA ILE A 70 -11.32 -2.05 4.44
C ILE A 70 -11.58 -2.02 2.94
N SER A 71 -10.85 -2.80 2.13
CA SER A 71 -11.07 -2.89 0.68
C SER A 71 -12.42 -3.49 0.33
N GLN A 72 -12.94 -4.42 1.15
CA GLN A 72 -14.27 -4.98 0.97
C GLN A 72 -15.34 -3.97 1.38
N THR A 73 -15.16 -3.32 2.52
CA THR A 73 -16.07 -2.25 2.99
C THR A 73 -16.17 -1.14 1.95
N PHE A 74 -15.03 -0.68 1.42
CA PHE A 74 -14.99 0.34 0.38
C PHE A 74 -15.72 -0.12 -0.90
N ALA A 75 -15.52 -1.37 -1.32
CA ALA A 75 -16.19 -1.90 -2.50
C ALA A 75 -17.72 -1.94 -2.34
N LEU A 76 -18.22 -2.27 -1.13
CA LEU A 76 -19.65 -2.27 -0.84
C LEU A 76 -20.24 -0.86 -0.77
N ASP A 77 -19.59 0.05 -0.04
CA ASP A 77 -20.15 1.38 0.22
C ASP A 77 -20.11 2.29 -1.03
N PHE A 78 -19.10 2.12 -1.89
CA PHE A 78 -18.92 2.94 -3.08
C PHE A 78 -19.21 2.21 -4.39
N GLY A 79 -19.66 0.95 -4.36
CA GLY A 79 -19.88 0.14 -5.56
C GLY A 79 -18.59 -0.07 -6.37
N ALA A 80 -17.43 -0.07 -5.71
CA ALA A 80 -16.15 -0.08 -6.39
C ALA A 80 -15.80 -1.46 -6.96
N ARG A 81 -15.23 -1.48 -8.17
CA ARG A 81 -14.71 -2.68 -8.79
C ARG A 81 -13.28 -2.95 -8.32
N ARG A 82 -13.03 -4.14 -7.79
CA ARG A 82 -11.70 -4.57 -7.38
C ARG A 82 -10.88 -4.99 -8.60
N LEU A 83 -9.64 -4.50 -8.68
CA LEU A 83 -8.66 -4.86 -9.70
C LEU A 83 -7.37 -5.29 -9.01
N ASN A 84 -6.73 -6.32 -9.52
CA ASN A 84 -5.44 -6.78 -9.02
C ASN A 84 -4.31 -6.22 -9.88
N LEU A 85 -3.26 -5.74 -9.23
CA LEU A 85 -2.03 -5.30 -9.87
C LEU A 85 -0.99 -6.40 -9.72
N TYR A 86 -0.75 -7.17 -10.78
CA TYR A 86 0.21 -8.27 -10.76
C TYR A 86 1.60 -7.84 -11.26
N GLN A 87 1.68 -6.81 -12.09
CA GLN A 87 2.92 -6.43 -12.73
C GLN A 87 3.79 -5.58 -11.79
N ASN A 88 4.97 -6.09 -11.46
CA ASN A 88 5.96 -5.40 -10.63
C ASN A 88 7.08 -4.83 -11.51
N PHE A 89 7.05 -3.52 -11.72
CA PHE A 89 8.08 -2.79 -12.49
C PHE A 89 9.27 -2.33 -11.65
N ARG A 90 9.16 -2.39 -10.32
CA ARG A 90 10.18 -1.89 -9.39
C ARG A 90 11.31 -2.88 -9.20
N SER A 91 10.97 -4.16 -9.05
CA SER A 91 11.92 -5.18 -8.61
C SER A 91 12.52 -5.95 -9.79
N GLN A 92 13.82 -6.27 -9.68
CA GLN A 92 14.49 -7.16 -10.63
C GLN A 92 13.91 -8.59 -10.55
N PRO A 93 14.01 -9.40 -11.63
CA PRO A 93 13.35 -10.71 -11.71
C PRO A 93 13.66 -11.66 -10.55
N ARG A 94 14.90 -11.71 -10.10
CA ARG A 94 15.29 -12.59 -8.97
C ARG A 94 14.58 -12.20 -7.68
N LEU A 95 14.43 -10.88 -7.43
CA LEU A 95 13.72 -10.38 -6.26
C LEU A 95 12.21 -10.65 -6.38
N ARG A 96 11.63 -10.49 -7.57
CA ARG A 96 10.21 -10.82 -7.82
C ARG A 96 9.92 -12.30 -7.52
N ARG A 97 10.79 -13.21 -7.95
CA ARG A 97 10.64 -14.64 -7.64
C ARG A 97 10.67 -14.92 -6.14
N MET A 98 11.63 -14.33 -5.42
CA MET A 98 11.68 -14.46 -3.95
C MET A 98 10.41 -13.92 -3.28
N GLN A 99 9.98 -12.72 -3.67
CA GLN A 99 8.74 -12.13 -3.14
C GLN A 99 7.53 -13.00 -3.43
N ASN A 100 7.45 -13.61 -4.64
CA ASN A 100 6.34 -14.47 -5.02
C ASN A 100 6.26 -15.75 -4.18
N GLU A 101 7.40 -16.34 -3.80
CA GLU A 101 7.40 -17.48 -2.86
C GLU A 101 6.84 -17.07 -1.48
N MET A 102 7.17 -15.88 -0.99
CA MET A 102 6.59 -15.36 0.26
C MET A 102 5.08 -15.13 0.12
N VAL A 103 4.64 -14.53 -0.99
CA VAL A 103 3.21 -14.28 -1.26
C VAL A 103 2.42 -15.57 -1.35
N LYS A 104 2.94 -16.64 -1.96
CA LYS A 104 2.27 -17.95 -2.02
C LYS A 104 1.93 -18.52 -0.64
N VAL A 105 2.75 -18.22 0.37
CA VAL A 105 2.51 -18.63 1.76
C VAL A 105 1.46 -17.75 2.44
N MET A 106 1.47 -16.44 2.17
CA MET A 106 0.59 -15.45 2.82
C MET A 106 -0.79 -15.40 2.18
N ASP A 107 -0.84 -15.38 0.85
CA ASP A 107 -2.07 -15.28 0.04
C ASP A 107 -1.84 -15.87 -1.34
N ARG A 108 -2.14 -17.14 -1.49
CA ARG A 108 -1.90 -17.89 -2.72
C ARG A 108 -2.61 -17.32 -3.94
N GLN A 109 -3.73 -16.63 -3.76
CA GLN A 109 -4.50 -16.03 -4.85
C GLN A 109 -3.86 -14.75 -5.38
N ALA A 110 -3.01 -14.10 -4.59
CA ALA A 110 -2.26 -12.91 -4.97
C ALA A 110 -0.88 -13.22 -5.57
N ALA A 111 -0.52 -14.49 -5.74
CA ALA A 111 0.73 -14.87 -6.38
C ALA A 111 0.79 -14.37 -7.83
N MET A 112 1.96 -13.90 -8.23
CA MET A 112 2.21 -13.45 -9.60
C MET A 112 2.15 -14.64 -10.57
N PRO A 113 1.60 -14.46 -11.77
CA PRO A 113 1.72 -15.42 -12.86
C PRO A 113 3.18 -15.64 -13.29
N ASP A 114 3.48 -16.82 -13.81
CA ASP A 114 4.86 -17.22 -14.15
C ASP A 114 5.51 -16.32 -15.22
N ASP A 115 4.75 -15.79 -16.15
CA ASP A 115 5.22 -14.84 -17.18
C ASP A 115 5.77 -13.54 -16.56
N GLN A 116 5.23 -13.12 -15.41
CA GLN A 116 5.71 -11.95 -14.67
C GLN A 116 6.99 -12.21 -13.87
N LEU A 117 7.36 -13.47 -13.70
CA LEU A 117 8.55 -13.91 -12.97
C LEU A 117 9.76 -14.17 -13.89
N ALA A 118 9.54 -14.15 -15.20
CA ALA A 118 10.56 -14.40 -16.20
C ALA A 118 11.65 -13.30 -16.22
N GLY A 119 12.79 -13.65 -16.80
CA GLY A 119 13.93 -12.78 -16.99
C GLY A 119 15.08 -13.02 -16.02
N GLU A 120 16.21 -12.40 -16.35
CA GLU A 120 17.43 -12.44 -15.57
C GLU A 120 17.71 -11.08 -14.93
N GLY A 121 18.50 -11.08 -13.86
CA GLY A 121 18.93 -9.88 -13.15
C GLY A 121 18.49 -9.82 -11.68
N GLY A 122 19.19 -8.97 -10.96
CA GLY A 122 19.07 -8.84 -9.51
C GLY A 122 19.97 -9.82 -8.76
N SER A 123 20.33 -9.46 -7.54
CA SER A 123 21.07 -10.29 -6.60
C SER A 123 20.36 -10.33 -5.26
N ILE A 124 20.46 -11.44 -4.57
CA ILE A 124 20.00 -11.61 -3.20
C ILE A 124 21.18 -12.20 -2.44
N GLU A 125 21.56 -11.56 -1.38
CA GLU A 125 22.62 -12.00 -0.47
C GLU A 125 22.03 -12.09 0.93
N ILE A 126 22.33 -13.19 1.61
CA ILE A 126 21.94 -13.41 3.01
C ILE A 126 23.22 -13.26 3.82
N LEU A 127 23.23 -12.31 4.74
CA LEU A 127 24.34 -12.02 5.62
C LEU A 127 23.95 -12.42 7.05
N GLU A 128 24.87 -13.11 7.71
CA GLU A 128 24.76 -13.47 9.13
C GLU A 128 25.68 -12.55 9.93
N PHE A 129 25.20 -12.07 11.07
CA PHE A 129 25.91 -11.17 11.95
C PHE A 129 25.97 -11.73 13.37
N GLU A 130 27.06 -11.48 14.07
CA GLU A 130 27.23 -11.90 15.46
C GLU A 130 26.31 -11.09 16.44
N GLY A 131 25.89 -9.92 16.02
CA GLY A 131 24.98 -9.05 16.77
C GLY A 131 24.73 -7.71 16.11
N SER A 132 23.88 -6.89 16.70
CA SER A 132 23.44 -5.60 16.13
C SER A 132 24.58 -4.60 15.87
N GLN A 133 25.66 -4.67 16.63
CA GLN A 133 26.83 -3.78 16.41
C GLN A 133 27.62 -4.19 15.17
N ASP A 134 27.84 -5.50 14.95
CA ASP A 134 28.47 -6.05 13.75
C ASP A 134 27.62 -5.76 12.51
N GLU A 135 26.31 -5.98 12.60
CA GLU A 135 25.36 -5.62 11.54
C GLU A 135 25.48 -4.14 11.16
N ALA A 136 25.38 -3.24 12.14
CA ALA A 136 25.46 -1.80 11.90
C ALA A 136 26.79 -1.38 11.25
N ALA A 137 27.92 -1.94 11.71
CA ALA A 137 29.23 -1.64 11.16
C ALA A 137 29.37 -2.11 9.70
N ARG A 138 28.91 -3.33 9.39
CA ARG A 138 28.96 -3.87 8.03
C ARG A 138 28.05 -3.15 7.07
N VAL A 139 26.82 -2.81 7.50
CA VAL A 139 25.87 -2.00 6.71
C VAL A 139 26.45 -0.63 6.42
N ALA A 140 27.03 0.06 7.42
CA ALA A 140 27.66 1.36 7.23
C ALA A 140 28.84 1.29 6.24
N SER A 141 29.67 0.25 6.34
CA SER A 141 30.80 0.03 5.42
C SER A 141 30.31 -0.24 3.98
N ALA A 142 29.27 -1.04 3.81
CA ALA A 142 28.67 -1.31 2.51
C ALA A 142 28.13 -0.04 1.85
N ILE A 143 27.38 0.79 2.61
CA ILE A 143 26.86 2.07 2.12
C ILE A 143 28.01 3.00 1.68
N GLN A 144 29.07 3.08 2.46
CA GLN A 144 30.24 3.91 2.08
C GLN A 144 30.90 3.42 0.78
N SER A 145 30.99 2.11 0.57
CA SER A 145 31.54 1.55 -0.66
C SER A 145 30.66 1.87 -1.88
N TRP A 146 29.33 1.80 -1.73
CA TRP A 146 28.39 2.13 -2.83
C TRP A 146 28.42 3.62 -3.19
N VAL A 147 28.58 4.51 -2.21
CA VAL A 147 28.72 5.95 -2.47
C VAL A 147 30.00 6.22 -3.27
N ARG A 148 31.11 5.55 -2.94
CA ARG A 148 32.38 5.70 -3.68
C ARG A 148 32.33 5.15 -5.11
N MET A 149 31.50 4.13 -5.39
CA MET A 149 31.36 3.58 -6.74
C MET A 149 30.50 4.44 -7.67
N ARG A 150 29.79 5.45 -7.17
CA ARG A 150 28.96 6.38 -7.96
C ARG A 150 29.68 7.68 -8.32
N VAL A 151 30.92 7.88 -7.90
CA VAL A 151 31.80 8.99 -8.29
C VAL A 151 32.82 8.51 -9.32
#